data_48dd0c3ed6fb3fdf532ca057d8a107f5
#
_entry.id   48dd0c3ed6fb3fdf532ca057d8a107f5
#
_cell.length_a   1.000
_cell.length_b   1.000
_cell.length_c   1.000
_cell.angle_alpha   90.00
_cell.angle_beta   90.00
_cell.angle_gamma   90.00
#
_symmetry.space_group_name_H-M   'P 1'
#
loop_
_entity.id
_entity.type
_entity.pdbx_description
1 polymer ?
#
loop_
_entity_poly.entity_id
_entity_poly.type
_entity_poly.pdbx_seq_one_letter_code
_entity_poly.pdbx_strand_id
1 'polypeptide(L)'
;MGSLPLNPDVLVVGAGPVGLFAALRLAKAGVSVTILEKDSGLSQLPRACMFYPQPQFALAEAGIWDAIIKGGGFRSTGLDIRLPPTSNEEGGKKPGKVVGSFPKDPKHDPSGPPVRPPAISMLNMAQPELTKVLMEKATETGRVQVLFNKELVSILNDGSNGSETVTIEVKDLNTGQIEEHFASFLVGSDGGRSKTRSLLGISFPGHTWPEKLIATDVWLKNTADSPVTTTLLMEPVHYTIITPLTPPVKGEVTKWRLTFAVDPEELKTKTEKDLLSEEYISRHYERAWAGPRPLTYKIDRAATYTIHQRLASNLKRGRCLLAGDAAHVNNVIGGLGLSNCLMESVALSDALILILKEGKPVDPVLTMYSDERRQVFQFFIDPVSSWSKLRIQAGEQDDWFFRCLSDTSSPSFARWVDMMENFWPTRIREMAKAV
;
A
#
# COMPACT_ATOMS: atom_id res chain seq x y z
N MET A 1 7.27 -5.70 -32.89
CA MET A 1 6.29 -5.29 -31.89
C MET A 1 5.22 -4.49 -32.63
N GLY A 2 3.96 -4.97 -32.65
CA GLY A 2 2.86 -4.21 -33.25
C GLY A 2 2.61 -2.94 -32.42
N SER A 3 2.31 -1.83 -33.08
CA SER A 3 1.87 -0.60 -32.37
C SER A 3 0.60 -0.94 -31.58
N LEU A 4 0.59 -0.53 -30.30
CA LEU A 4 -0.62 -0.61 -29.48
C LEU A 4 -1.75 0.20 -30.16
N PRO A 5 -3.02 -0.20 -30.01
CA PRO A 5 -4.14 0.51 -30.63
C PRO A 5 -4.15 1.97 -30.14
N LEU A 6 -4.47 2.89 -31.06
CA LEU A 6 -4.66 4.32 -30.75
C LEU A 6 -5.73 4.55 -29.65
N ASN A 7 -6.71 3.62 -29.58
CA ASN A 7 -7.76 3.59 -28.56
C ASN A 7 -7.66 2.31 -27.75
N PRO A 8 -7.10 2.32 -26.54
CA PRO A 8 -7.06 1.14 -25.67
C PRO A 8 -8.45 0.81 -25.14
N ASP A 9 -8.65 -0.45 -24.69
CA ASP A 9 -9.89 -0.83 -23.99
C ASP A 9 -10.03 -0.06 -22.66
N VAL A 10 -8.89 0.18 -21.97
CA VAL A 10 -8.86 0.84 -20.67
C VAL A 10 -7.76 1.89 -20.60
N LEU A 11 -8.14 3.11 -20.18
CA LEU A 11 -7.21 4.16 -19.75
C LEU A 11 -7.06 4.09 -18.23
N VAL A 12 -5.82 4.15 -17.75
CA VAL A 12 -5.49 4.21 -16.31
C VAL A 12 -4.75 5.50 -16.03
N VAL A 13 -5.19 6.27 -15.04
CA VAL A 13 -4.50 7.48 -14.58
C VAL A 13 -3.72 7.16 -13.32
N GLY A 14 -2.39 7.27 -13.40
CA GLY A 14 -1.43 6.99 -12.36
C GLY A 14 -0.69 5.65 -12.52
N ALA A 15 0.65 5.72 -12.67
CA ALA A 15 1.55 4.57 -12.75
C ALA A 15 2.03 4.10 -11.35
N GLY A 16 1.16 4.19 -10.35
CA GLY A 16 1.38 3.59 -9.02
C GLY A 16 1.16 2.08 -9.04
N PRO A 17 1.46 1.38 -7.92
CA PRO A 17 1.35 -0.08 -7.86
C PRO A 17 -0.06 -0.60 -8.15
N VAL A 18 -1.10 0.17 -7.82
CA VAL A 18 -2.51 -0.18 -8.05
C VAL A 18 -2.85 -0.20 -9.54
N GLY A 19 -2.56 0.91 -10.24
CA GLY A 19 -2.80 1.02 -11.67
C GLY A 19 -2.00 0.02 -12.48
N LEU A 20 -0.73 -0.18 -12.12
CA LEU A 20 0.15 -1.14 -12.79
C LEU A 20 -0.27 -2.59 -12.55
N PHE A 21 -0.70 -2.95 -11.34
CA PHE A 21 -1.17 -4.31 -11.07
C PHE A 21 -2.51 -4.60 -11.75
N ALA A 22 -3.44 -3.66 -11.75
CA ALA A 22 -4.68 -3.78 -12.52
C ALA A 22 -4.40 -3.94 -14.02
N ALA A 23 -3.51 -3.10 -14.59
CA ALA A 23 -3.10 -3.17 -15.98
C ALA A 23 -2.45 -4.51 -16.35
N LEU A 24 -1.57 -5.04 -15.50
CA LEU A 24 -0.96 -6.36 -15.69
C LEU A 24 -2.03 -7.47 -15.77
N ARG A 25 -2.99 -7.49 -14.84
CA ARG A 25 -4.07 -8.49 -14.82
C ARG A 25 -4.97 -8.38 -16.04
N LEU A 26 -5.37 -7.16 -16.41
CA LEU A 26 -6.16 -6.88 -17.62
C LEU A 26 -5.42 -7.35 -18.88
N ALA A 27 -4.14 -7.00 -19.00
CA ALA A 27 -3.31 -7.37 -20.15
C ALA A 27 -3.19 -8.90 -20.31
N LYS A 28 -3.01 -9.63 -19.20
CA LYS A 28 -2.99 -11.10 -19.20
C LYS A 28 -4.33 -11.72 -19.66
N ALA A 29 -5.43 -11.02 -19.44
CA ALA A 29 -6.75 -11.40 -19.97
C ALA A 29 -7.00 -10.90 -21.40
N GLY A 30 -6.00 -10.33 -22.08
CA GLY A 30 -6.10 -9.87 -23.45
C GLY A 30 -6.75 -8.50 -23.63
N VAL A 31 -6.82 -7.68 -22.58
CA VAL A 31 -7.31 -6.29 -22.60
C VAL A 31 -6.15 -5.34 -22.87
N SER A 32 -6.32 -4.37 -23.76
CA SER A 32 -5.32 -3.33 -24.03
C SER A 32 -5.44 -2.17 -23.02
N VAL A 33 -4.31 -1.73 -22.46
CA VAL A 33 -4.28 -0.71 -21.42
C VAL A 33 -3.25 0.38 -21.74
N THR A 34 -3.65 1.64 -21.64
CA THR A 34 -2.71 2.77 -21.62
C THR A 34 -2.73 3.43 -20.25
N ILE A 35 -1.57 3.56 -19.63
CA ILE A 35 -1.38 4.24 -18.34
C ILE A 35 -0.82 5.62 -18.58
N LEU A 36 -1.48 6.63 -18.01
CA LEU A 36 -1.07 8.04 -18.05
C LEU A 36 -0.45 8.39 -16.70
N GLU A 37 0.80 8.85 -16.71
CA GLU A 37 1.51 9.30 -15.50
C GLU A 37 2.00 10.74 -15.71
N LYS A 38 1.65 11.61 -14.79
CA LYS A 38 2.04 13.03 -14.86
C LYS A 38 3.52 13.25 -14.57
N ASP A 39 4.12 12.43 -13.71
CA ASP A 39 5.53 12.54 -13.38
C ASP A 39 6.40 11.97 -14.52
N SER A 40 7.67 12.34 -14.57
CA SER A 40 8.62 11.90 -15.59
C SER A 40 9.12 10.46 -15.39
N GLY A 41 8.71 9.80 -14.31
CA GLY A 41 9.10 8.43 -13.95
C GLY A 41 8.37 7.92 -12.72
N LEU A 42 8.69 6.71 -12.31
CA LEU A 42 8.10 6.08 -11.13
C LEU A 42 8.52 6.78 -9.84
N SER A 43 7.58 6.97 -8.93
CA SER A 43 7.84 7.58 -7.62
C SER A 43 8.87 6.79 -6.81
N GLN A 44 9.85 7.52 -6.24
CA GLN A 44 10.90 6.98 -5.36
C GLN A 44 10.65 7.28 -3.87
N LEU A 45 9.48 7.80 -3.53
CA LEU A 45 9.17 8.16 -2.14
C LEU A 45 9.06 6.91 -1.23
N PRO A 46 9.53 7.00 0.03
CA PRO A 46 9.39 5.92 1.00
C PRO A 46 7.93 5.81 1.46
N ARG A 47 7.21 4.85 0.85
CA ARG A 47 5.81 4.55 1.17
C ARG A 47 5.68 3.13 1.73
N ALA A 48 4.59 2.40 1.43
CA ALA A 48 4.40 1.03 1.90
C ALA A 48 5.59 0.11 1.60
N CYS A 49 5.83 -0.85 2.47
CA CYS A 49 6.96 -1.79 2.32
C CYS A 49 6.67 -3.17 2.92
N MET A 50 5.46 -3.40 3.42
CA MET A 50 5.04 -4.66 4.02
C MET A 50 3.64 -5.02 3.51
N PHE A 51 3.45 -6.30 3.13
CA PHE A 51 2.21 -6.80 2.54
C PHE A 51 1.74 -8.06 3.23
N TYR A 52 0.45 -8.12 3.54
CA TYR A 52 -0.22 -9.28 4.11
C TYR A 52 -0.26 -10.47 3.13
N PRO A 53 -0.62 -11.70 3.57
CA PRO A 53 -0.66 -12.89 2.72
C PRO A 53 -1.58 -12.77 1.50
N GLN A 54 -2.76 -12.17 1.62
CA GLN A 54 -3.74 -12.13 0.54
C GLN A 54 -3.23 -11.46 -0.76
N PRO A 55 -2.64 -10.24 -0.73
CA PRO A 55 -2.00 -9.70 -1.92
C PRO A 55 -0.81 -10.52 -2.41
N GLN A 56 -0.10 -11.27 -1.55
CA GLN A 56 0.97 -12.18 -1.99
C GLN A 56 0.42 -13.30 -2.87
N PHE A 57 -0.73 -13.89 -2.51
CA PHE A 57 -1.41 -14.87 -3.36
C PHE A 57 -1.81 -14.27 -4.70
N ALA A 58 -2.39 -13.08 -4.70
CA ALA A 58 -2.78 -12.40 -5.94
C ALA A 58 -1.58 -12.12 -6.86
N LEU A 59 -0.44 -11.72 -6.31
CA LEU A 59 0.82 -11.51 -7.06
C LEU A 59 1.37 -12.85 -7.61
N ALA A 60 1.30 -13.93 -6.83
CA ALA A 60 1.71 -15.26 -7.27
C ALA A 60 0.78 -15.81 -8.37
N GLU A 61 -0.53 -15.68 -8.23
CA GLU A 61 -1.53 -16.03 -9.25
C GLU A 61 -1.34 -15.23 -10.55
N ALA A 62 -0.90 -13.98 -10.42
CA ALA A 62 -0.50 -13.19 -11.58
C ALA A 62 0.82 -13.67 -12.23
N GLY A 63 1.50 -14.69 -11.68
CA GLY A 63 2.72 -15.29 -12.22
C GLY A 63 3.95 -14.37 -12.15
N ILE A 64 4.01 -13.49 -11.14
CA ILE A 64 5.12 -12.54 -10.98
C ILE A 64 5.92 -12.74 -9.69
N TRP A 65 5.65 -13.82 -8.95
CA TRP A 65 6.29 -14.07 -7.65
C TRP A 65 7.82 -14.10 -7.76
N ASP A 66 8.36 -14.85 -8.69
CA ASP A 66 9.83 -14.96 -8.89
C ASP A 66 10.45 -13.60 -9.23
N ALA A 67 9.74 -12.76 -9.99
CA ALA A 67 10.20 -11.41 -10.31
C ALA A 67 10.23 -10.52 -9.07
N ILE A 68 9.26 -10.68 -8.15
CA ILE A 68 9.23 -9.98 -6.86
C ILE A 68 10.43 -10.38 -6.00
N ILE A 69 10.69 -11.68 -5.86
CA ILE A 69 11.85 -12.18 -5.09
C ILE A 69 13.16 -11.70 -5.72
N LYS A 70 13.29 -11.82 -7.05
CA LYS A 70 14.47 -11.31 -7.78
C LYS A 70 14.65 -9.80 -7.66
N GLY A 71 13.54 -9.06 -7.54
CA GLY A 71 13.52 -7.62 -7.32
C GLY A 71 13.83 -7.18 -5.89
N GLY A 72 14.21 -8.11 -5.00
CA GLY A 72 14.60 -7.85 -3.62
C GLY A 72 13.49 -8.03 -2.59
N GLY A 73 12.32 -8.53 -3.00
CA GLY A 73 11.26 -8.91 -2.08
C GLY A 73 11.66 -10.16 -1.27
N PHE A 74 11.28 -10.20 -0.01
CA PHE A 74 11.45 -11.37 0.84
C PHE A 74 10.32 -11.49 1.84
N ARG A 75 10.02 -12.70 2.30
CA ARG A 75 9.02 -12.89 3.35
C ARG A 75 9.68 -12.97 4.72
N SER A 76 9.01 -12.44 5.72
CA SER A 76 9.35 -12.60 7.13
C SER A 76 8.13 -13.06 7.92
N THR A 77 8.35 -13.81 9.00
CA THR A 77 7.29 -14.19 9.93
C THR A 77 7.38 -13.40 11.22
N GLY A 78 6.24 -13.21 11.86
CA GLY A 78 6.13 -12.43 13.09
C GLY A 78 6.06 -10.92 12.83
N LEU A 79 5.55 -10.26 13.82
CA LEU A 79 5.57 -8.80 14.01
C LEU A 79 5.59 -8.59 15.51
N ASP A 80 6.51 -7.79 16.00
CA ASP A 80 6.60 -7.49 17.43
C ASP A 80 6.01 -6.13 17.74
N ILE A 81 5.16 -6.04 18.74
CA ILE A 81 4.73 -4.78 19.36
C ILE A 81 5.51 -4.66 20.67
N ARG A 82 6.30 -3.60 20.80
CA ARG A 82 7.25 -3.41 21.90
C ARG A 82 7.10 -2.04 22.55
N LEU A 83 7.51 -1.95 23.80
CA LEU A 83 7.82 -0.67 24.40
C LEU A 83 9.10 -0.09 23.79
N PRO A 84 9.34 1.22 23.87
CA PRO A 84 10.60 1.83 23.45
C PRO A 84 11.82 1.20 24.11
N PRO A 85 12.99 1.19 23.45
CA PRO A 85 14.24 0.74 24.03
C PRO A 85 14.61 1.55 25.28
N THR A 86 15.22 0.87 26.27
CA THR A 86 15.68 1.49 27.52
C THR A 86 17.21 1.47 27.60
N SER A 87 17.81 2.43 28.29
CA SER A 87 19.26 2.48 28.49
C SER A 87 19.78 1.23 29.20
N ASN A 88 20.99 0.80 28.86
CA ASN A 88 21.72 -0.27 29.52
C ASN A 88 22.96 0.28 30.25
N GLU A 89 23.63 -0.56 31.04
CA GLU A 89 24.81 -0.18 31.86
C GLU A 89 26.04 0.17 31.01
N GLU A 90 26.08 -0.28 29.75
CA GLU A 90 27.19 -0.05 28.82
C GLU A 90 27.04 1.27 28.00
N GLY A 91 26.05 2.10 28.33
CA GLY A 91 25.78 3.37 27.66
C GLY A 91 25.03 3.22 26.32
N GLY A 92 24.61 2.01 25.95
CA GLY A 92 23.74 1.73 24.82
C GLY A 92 22.27 1.61 25.23
N LYS A 93 21.47 0.94 24.36
CA LYS A 93 20.06 0.65 24.64
C LYS A 93 19.74 -0.83 24.40
N LYS A 94 18.99 -1.44 25.33
CA LYS A 94 18.40 -2.78 25.18
C LYS A 94 16.97 -2.67 24.60
N PRO A 95 16.51 -3.69 23.84
CA PRO A 95 15.15 -3.71 23.32
C PRO A 95 14.10 -3.58 24.42
N GLY A 96 13.04 -2.83 24.14
CA GLY A 96 11.91 -2.73 25.05
C GLY A 96 11.14 -4.07 25.17
N LYS A 97 10.34 -4.20 26.22
CA LYS A 97 9.50 -5.38 26.48
C LYS A 97 8.56 -5.62 25.30
N VAL A 98 8.41 -6.87 24.87
CA VAL A 98 7.35 -7.28 23.94
C VAL A 98 6.02 -7.28 24.68
N VAL A 99 5.03 -6.59 24.14
CA VAL A 99 3.66 -6.54 24.67
C VAL A 99 2.67 -7.33 23.83
N GLY A 100 3.00 -7.59 22.56
CA GLY A 100 2.25 -8.44 21.65
C GLY A 100 3.15 -8.91 20.51
N SER A 101 2.89 -10.08 19.95
CA SER A 101 3.70 -10.61 18.84
C SER A 101 2.86 -11.53 17.96
N PHE A 102 2.97 -11.37 16.65
CA PHE A 102 2.49 -12.39 15.73
C PHE A 102 3.41 -13.63 15.79
N PRO A 103 2.86 -14.82 15.56
CA PRO A 103 3.65 -16.05 15.56
C PRO A 103 4.82 -15.99 14.59
N LYS A 104 5.97 -16.51 15.04
CA LYS A 104 7.17 -16.67 14.21
C LYS A 104 7.28 -18.12 13.78
N ASP A 105 7.56 -18.38 12.53
CA ASP A 105 7.86 -19.70 12.01
C ASP A 105 9.38 -19.83 11.76
N PRO A 106 10.11 -20.61 12.58
CA PRO A 106 11.55 -20.77 12.43
C PRO A 106 11.95 -21.57 11.17
N LYS A 107 11.01 -22.30 10.55
CA LYS A 107 11.23 -23.06 9.32
C LYS A 107 10.81 -22.29 8.06
N HIS A 108 10.47 -21.03 8.21
CA HIS A 108 10.01 -20.20 7.14
C HIS A 108 11.09 -20.00 6.05
N ASP A 109 10.72 -20.23 4.78
CA ASP A 109 11.54 -19.89 3.63
C ASP A 109 11.25 -18.46 3.18
N PRO A 110 12.21 -17.53 3.32
CA PRO A 110 12.01 -16.13 2.93
C PRO A 110 11.75 -15.91 1.43
N SER A 111 12.22 -16.82 0.59
CA SER A 111 12.11 -16.72 -0.88
C SER A 111 10.96 -17.57 -1.45
N GLY A 112 10.48 -18.53 -0.69
CA GLY A 112 9.44 -19.45 -1.12
C GLY A 112 8.12 -18.79 -1.48
N PRO A 113 7.20 -19.50 -2.14
CA PRO A 113 5.87 -18.99 -2.48
C PRO A 113 5.04 -18.69 -1.23
N PRO A 114 4.01 -17.85 -1.33
CA PRO A 114 3.11 -17.59 -0.21
C PRO A 114 2.40 -18.88 0.23
N VAL A 115 2.32 -19.08 1.55
CA VAL A 115 1.66 -20.23 2.15
C VAL A 115 0.42 -19.78 2.93
N ARG A 116 -0.61 -20.63 2.93
CA ARG A 116 -1.83 -20.35 3.70
C ARG A 116 -1.60 -20.56 5.20
N PRO A 117 -2.37 -19.91 6.07
CA PRO A 117 -2.30 -20.07 7.51
C PRO A 117 -2.23 -21.53 7.98
N PRO A 118 -1.72 -21.77 9.23
CA PRO A 118 -1.64 -20.75 10.30
C PRO A 118 -0.41 -19.85 10.29
N ALA A 119 0.57 -20.04 9.41
CA ALA A 119 1.75 -19.18 9.37
C ALA A 119 1.45 -17.84 8.69
N ILE A 120 1.46 -16.75 9.47
CA ILE A 120 1.30 -15.41 8.94
C ILE A 120 2.68 -14.90 8.55
N SER A 121 2.96 -14.85 7.24
CA SER A 121 4.19 -14.28 6.71
C SER A 121 3.89 -12.98 5.96
N MET A 122 4.72 -11.97 6.20
CA MET A 122 4.63 -10.68 5.53
C MET A 122 5.65 -10.62 4.39
N LEU A 123 5.25 -10.21 3.21
CA LEU A 123 6.18 -9.83 2.16
C LEU A 123 6.75 -8.46 2.49
N ASN A 124 8.07 -8.34 2.55
CA ASN A 124 8.78 -7.08 2.70
C ASN A 124 9.40 -6.71 1.34
N MET A 125 9.02 -5.55 0.85
CA MET A 125 9.56 -4.96 -0.38
C MET A 125 9.18 -3.49 -0.42
N ALA A 126 10.13 -2.59 -0.64
CA ALA A 126 9.80 -1.18 -0.75
C ALA A 126 8.91 -0.92 -1.98
N GLN A 127 7.96 0.00 -1.86
CA GLN A 127 6.99 0.27 -2.93
C GLN A 127 7.64 0.65 -4.27
N PRO A 128 8.71 1.47 -4.34
CA PRO A 128 9.36 1.76 -5.62
C PRO A 128 9.85 0.51 -6.35
N GLU A 129 10.44 -0.45 -5.64
CA GLU A 129 10.93 -1.71 -6.18
C GLU A 129 9.77 -2.59 -6.69
N LEU A 130 8.69 -2.69 -5.91
CA LEU A 130 7.47 -3.39 -6.35
C LEU A 130 6.89 -2.73 -7.60
N THR A 131 6.79 -1.40 -7.62
CA THR A 131 6.23 -0.66 -8.75
C THR A 131 7.06 -0.87 -10.02
N LYS A 132 8.39 -0.94 -9.89
CA LYS A 132 9.29 -1.26 -10.99
C LYS A 132 9.01 -2.66 -11.56
N VAL A 133 8.93 -3.68 -10.71
CA VAL A 133 8.62 -5.06 -11.13
C VAL A 133 7.25 -5.12 -11.82
N LEU A 134 6.23 -4.46 -11.26
CA LEU A 134 4.90 -4.42 -11.85
C LEU A 134 4.91 -3.76 -13.24
N MET A 135 5.63 -2.65 -13.41
CA MET A 135 5.75 -1.98 -14.70
C MET A 135 6.45 -2.85 -15.74
N GLU A 136 7.57 -3.46 -15.38
CA GLU A 136 8.31 -4.37 -16.27
C GLU A 136 7.40 -5.52 -16.71
N LYS A 137 6.73 -6.20 -15.79
CA LYS A 137 5.86 -7.33 -16.09
C LYS A 137 4.58 -6.94 -16.86
N ALA A 138 4.04 -5.74 -16.61
CA ALA A 138 2.89 -5.25 -17.38
C ALA A 138 3.28 -4.94 -18.82
N THR A 139 4.38 -4.25 -19.04
CA THR A 139 4.84 -3.88 -20.39
C THR A 139 5.34 -5.07 -21.20
N GLU A 140 5.97 -6.08 -20.56
CA GLU A 140 6.36 -7.36 -21.20
C GLU A 140 5.17 -8.09 -21.87
N THR A 141 3.94 -7.84 -21.43
CA THR A 141 2.75 -8.44 -22.07
C THR A 141 2.51 -7.97 -23.51
N GLY A 142 3.12 -6.86 -23.91
CA GLY A 142 2.88 -6.18 -25.18
C GLY A 142 1.49 -5.54 -25.32
N ARG A 143 0.70 -5.49 -24.23
CA ARG A 143 -0.67 -4.91 -24.18
C ARG A 143 -0.79 -3.71 -23.26
N VAL A 144 0.28 -3.36 -22.54
CA VAL A 144 0.34 -2.19 -21.65
C VAL A 144 1.36 -1.20 -22.18
N GLN A 145 0.91 0.06 -22.30
CA GLN A 145 1.76 1.21 -22.56
C GLN A 145 1.72 2.15 -21.36
N VAL A 146 2.88 2.67 -20.94
CA VAL A 146 2.97 3.70 -19.90
C VAL A 146 3.48 4.99 -20.54
N LEU A 147 2.70 6.05 -20.44
CA LEU A 147 3.02 7.37 -20.97
C LEU A 147 3.30 8.30 -19.79
N PHE A 148 4.57 8.68 -19.63
CA PHE A 148 5.02 9.65 -18.64
C PHE A 148 4.84 11.09 -19.14
N ASN A 149 4.87 12.06 -18.21
CA ASN A 149 4.63 13.46 -18.48
C ASN A 149 3.23 13.73 -19.12
N LYS A 150 2.26 12.89 -18.83
CA LYS A 150 0.88 12.99 -19.33
C LYS A 150 -0.09 13.21 -18.18
N GLU A 151 -0.66 14.39 -18.10
CA GLU A 151 -1.56 14.83 -17.04
C GLU A 151 -3.01 14.84 -17.52
N LEU A 152 -3.90 14.13 -16.82
CA LEU A 152 -5.35 14.24 -17.02
C LEU A 152 -5.80 15.67 -16.68
N VAL A 153 -6.43 16.39 -17.62
CA VAL A 153 -6.93 17.75 -17.39
C VAL A 153 -8.45 17.81 -17.32
N SER A 154 -9.17 17.05 -18.14
CA SER A 154 -10.64 16.99 -18.09
C SER A 154 -11.19 15.63 -18.48
N ILE A 155 -12.44 15.37 -18.11
CA ILE A 155 -13.25 14.25 -18.56
C ILE A 155 -14.43 14.86 -19.34
N LEU A 156 -14.39 14.73 -20.66
CA LEU A 156 -15.41 15.30 -21.55
C LEU A 156 -16.67 14.44 -21.59
N ASN A 157 -16.48 13.13 -21.51
CA ASN A 157 -17.56 12.15 -21.46
C ASN A 157 -17.19 11.00 -20.52
N ASP A 158 -18.00 10.76 -19.51
CA ASP A 158 -17.80 9.69 -18.52
C ASP A 158 -18.63 8.41 -18.82
N GLY A 159 -19.39 8.42 -19.91
CA GLY A 159 -20.29 7.31 -20.32
C GLY A 159 -21.63 7.26 -19.58
N SER A 160 -21.93 8.24 -18.69
CA SER A 160 -23.22 8.28 -17.97
C SER A 160 -24.42 8.57 -18.90
N ASN A 161 -24.15 9.11 -20.08
CA ASN A 161 -25.17 9.42 -21.12
C ASN A 161 -25.53 8.24 -22.02
N GLY A 162 -25.09 7.02 -21.67
CA GLY A 162 -25.27 5.82 -22.48
C GLY A 162 -24.19 5.60 -23.54
N SER A 163 -23.16 6.46 -23.60
CA SER A 163 -22.00 6.24 -24.46
C SER A 163 -21.24 4.99 -24.07
N GLU A 164 -20.77 4.23 -25.04
CA GLU A 164 -19.90 3.07 -24.83
C GLU A 164 -18.43 3.44 -24.60
N THR A 165 -18.09 4.72 -24.75
CA THR A 165 -16.73 5.24 -24.61
C THR A 165 -16.65 6.37 -23.61
N VAL A 166 -15.50 6.48 -22.96
CA VAL A 166 -15.05 7.63 -22.18
C VAL A 166 -14.17 8.51 -23.06
N THR A 167 -14.30 9.82 -22.94
CA THR A 167 -13.44 10.80 -23.62
C THR A 167 -12.78 11.70 -22.58
N ILE A 168 -11.46 11.83 -22.65
CA ILE A 168 -10.68 12.66 -21.73
C ILE A 168 -9.74 13.59 -22.49
N GLU A 169 -9.37 14.68 -21.87
CA GLU A 169 -8.26 15.54 -22.31
C GLU A 169 -7.03 15.30 -21.44
N VAL A 170 -5.91 15.15 -22.11
CA VAL A 170 -4.60 14.89 -21.51
C VAL A 170 -3.62 15.95 -21.97
N LYS A 171 -2.93 16.59 -21.03
CA LYS A 171 -1.86 17.54 -21.32
C LYS A 171 -0.53 16.82 -21.36
N ASP A 172 0.20 16.96 -22.45
CA ASP A 172 1.62 16.62 -22.53
C ASP A 172 2.43 17.71 -21.81
N LEU A 173 3.07 17.36 -20.72
CA LEU A 173 3.85 18.29 -19.89
C LEU A 173 5.18 18.69 -20.52
N ASN A 174 5.66 17.97 -21.55
CA ASN A 174 6.87 18.34 -22.30
C ASN A 174 6.58 19.44 -23.34
N THR A 175 5.42 19.34 -24.02
CA THR A 175 5.07 20.24 -25.12
C THR A 175 4.02 21.29 -24.71
N GLY A 176 3.27 21.03 -23.64
CA GLY A 176 2.13 21.84 -23.21
C GLY A 176 0.85 21.61 -24.04
N GLN A 177 0.88 20.74 -25.05
CA GLN A 177 -0.27 20.44 -25.90
C GLN A 177 -1.32 19.62 -25.16
N ILE A 178 -2.58 19.82 -25.51
CA ILE A 178 -3.72 19.04 -25.02
C ILE A 178 -4.18 18.12 -26.14
N GLU A 179 -4.35 16.84 -25.81
CA GLU A 179 -4.76 15.79 -26.74
C GLU A 179 -6.01 15.08 -26.18
N GLU A 180 -6.94 14.71 -27.05
CA GLU A 180 -8.07 13.87 -26.67
C GLU A 180 -7.68 12.39 -26.72
N HIS A 181 -8.08 11.64 -25.68
CA HIS A 181 -7.93 10.19 -25.59
C HIS A 181 -9.29 9.54 -25.36
N PHE A 182 -9.45 8.34 -25.91
CA PHE A 182 -10.70 7.57 -25.87
C PHE A 182 -10.43 6.16 -25.35
N ALA A 183 -11.38 5.59 -24.61
CA ALA A 183 -11.36 4.19 -24.18
C ALA A 183 -12.78 3.71 -23.82
N SER A 184 -12.94 2.39 -23.67
CA SER A 184 -14.20 1.86 -23.14
C SER A 184 -14.37 2.17 -21.64
N PHE A 185 -13.26 2.27 -20.90
CA PHE A 185 -13.27 2.58 -19.45
C PHE A 185 -12.09 3.47 -19.05
N LEU A 186 -12.32 4.27 -17.99
CA LEU A 186 -11.28 5.05 -17.30
C LEU A 186 -11.11 4.57 -15.88
N VAL A 187 -9.88 4.36 -15.43
CA VAL A 187 -9.53 4.02 -14.05
C VAL A 187 -8.67 5.10 -13.45
N GLY A 188 -9.18 5.78 -12.41
CA GLY A 188 -8.39 6.71 -11.59
C GLY A 188 -7.67 5.96 -10.46
N SER A 189 -6.36 5.84 -10.56
CA SER A 189 -5.45 5.33 -9.52
C SER A 189 -4.37 6.37 -9.18
N ASP A 190 -4.72 7.65 -9.29
CA ASP A 190 -3.88 8.84 -9.24
C ASP A 190 -3.68 9.40 -7.81
N GLY A 191 -3.85 8.55 -6.81
CA GLY A 191 -3.48 8.81 -5.43
C GLY A 191 -4.46 9.67 -4.63
N GLY A 192 -4.13 9.99 -3.37
CA GLY A 192 -5.05 10.64 -2.43
C GLY A 192 -5.55 12.02 -2.86
N ARG A 193 -4.77 12.74 -3.70
CA ARG A 193 -5.15 14.02 -4.32
C ARG A 193 -5.73 13.83 -5.73
N SER A 194 -6.42 12.72 -5.97
CA SER A 194 -6.93 12.30 -7.27
C SER A 194 -7.64 13.42 -8.04
N LYS A 195 -7.10 13.71 -9.23
CA LYS A 195 -7.72 14.59 -10.21
C LYS A 195 -8.94 13.93 -10.84
N THR A 196 -8.84 12.61 -11.10
CA THR A 196 -9.94 11.80 -11.64
C THR A 196 -11.17 11.90 -10.74
N ARG A 197 -11.01 11.63 -9.43
CA ARG A 197 -12.11 11.74 -8.46
C ARG A 197 -12.73 13.14 -8.47
N SER A 198 -11.90 14.17 -8.48
CA SER A 198 -12.36 15.58 -8.47
C SER A 198 -13.14 15.93 -9.73
N LEU A 199 -12.67 15.53 -10.91
CA LEU A 199 -13.34 15.77 -12.19
C LEU A 199 -14.68 15.01 -12.31
N LEU A 200 -14.77 13.83 -11.68
CA LEU A 200 -16.02 13.09 -11.59
C LEU A 200 -17.01 13.68 -10.57
N GLY A 201 -16.63 14.70 -9.80
CA GLY A 201 -17.48 15.29 -8.77
C GLY A 201 -17.77 14.33 -7.60
N ILE A 202 -16.93 13.31 -7.38
CA ILE A 202 -17.09 12.33 -6.31
C ILE A 202 -16.48 12.91 -5.03
N SER A 203 -17.29 13.03 -3.97
CA SER A 203 -16.86 13.56 -2.67
C SER A 203 -15.95 12.57 -1.93
N PHE A 204 -15.09 13.10 -1.04
CA PHE A 204 -14.10 12.34 -0.28
C PHE A 204 -14.19 12.62 1.23
N PRO A 205 -15.31 12.23 1.86
CA PRO A 205 -15.54 12.47 3.28
C PRO A 205 -14.58 11.67 4.17
N GLY A 206 -14.40 12.15 5.38
CA GLY A 206 -13.55 11.56 6.41
C GLY A 206 -12.80 12.63 7.19
N HIS A 207 -11.71 12.24 7.84
CA HIS A 207 -10.93 13.15 8.68
C HIS A 207 -9.42 13.05 8.40
N THR A 208 -8.68 13.93 9.02
CA THR A 208 -7.22 13.98 9.01
C THR A 208 -6.75 13.86 10.45
N TRP A 209 -5.80 12.98 10.71
CA TRP A 209 -5.17 12.83 12.01
C TRP A 209 -4.25 14.03 12.30
N PRO A 210 -4.09 14.44 13.56
CA PRO A 210 -3.35 15.66 13.90
C PRO A 210 -1.84 15.57 13.65
N GLU A 211 -1.26 14.38 13.82
CA GLU A 211 0.17 14.16 13.63
C GLU A 211 0.55 13.97 12.15
N LYS A 212 1.78 14.31 11.81
CA LYS A 212 2.46 13.85 10.59
C LYS A 212 3.35 12.65 10.90
N LEU A 213 3.66 11.88 9.88
CA LEU A 213 4.68 10.84 9.95
C LEU A 213 5.90 11.23 9.11
N ILE A 214 7.06 10.80 9.56
CA ILE A 214 8.29 10.82 8.77
C ILE A 214 8.66 9.37 8.48
N ALA A 215 8.78 9.03 7.19
CA ALA A 215 9.30 7.74 6.75
C ALA A 215 10.71 7.92 6.21
N THR A 216 11.63 7.10 6.69
CA THR A 216 13.03 7.09 6.25
C THR A 216 13.44 5.69 5.82
N ASP A 217 14.20 5.59 4.72
CA ASP A 217 14.99 4.40 4.40
C ASP A 217 16.42 4.62 4.86
N VAL A 218 16.91 3.74 5.70
CA VAL A 218 18.19 3.90 6.39
C VAL A 218 18.96 2.59 6.45
N TRP A 219 20.28 2.67 6.27
CA TRP A 219 21.19 1.56 6.46
C TRP A 219 21.72 1.58 7.88
N LEU A 220 21.51 0.48 8.62
CA LEU A 220 21.93 0.31 10.02
C LEU A 220 22.63 -1.03 10.20
N LYS A 221 23.69 -1.06 11.02
CA LYS A 221 24.35 -2.31 11.38
C LYS A 221 23.52 -3.07 12.42
N ASN A 222 23.21 -4.32 12.13
CA ASN A 222 22.47 -5.18 13.06
C ASN A 222 23.39 -5.68 14.19
N THR A 223 22.88 -5.66 15.38
CA THR A 223 23.50 -6.21 16.58
C THR A 223 22.63 -7.35 17.15
N ALA A 224 22.98 -7.90 18.29
CA ALA A 224 22.13 -8.86 18.99
C ALA A 224 20.80 -8.26 19.46
N ASP A 225 20.77 -6.95 19.67
CA ASP A 225 19.61 -6.20 20.15
C ASP A 225 18.73 -5.63 19.02
N SER A 226 19.19 -5.71 17.78
CA SER A 226 18.43 -5.21 16.62
C SER A 226 17.18 -6.03 16.36
N PRO A 227 16.11 -5.44 15.83
CA PRO A 227 14.93 -6.17 15.38
C PRO A 227 15.31 -7.23 14.33
N VAL A 228 14.58 -8.35 14.30
CA VAL A 228 14.69 -9.40 13.27
C VAL A 228 13.47 -9.48 12.36
N THR A 229 12.43 -8.73 12.70
CA THR A 229 11.17 -8.63 11.95
C THR A 229 10.60 -7.23 12.10
N THR A 230 9.47 -6.96 11.43
CA THR A 230 8.75 -5.70 11.62
C THR A 230 8.44 -5.50 13.11
N THR A 231 8.81 -4.35 13.64
CA THR A 231 8.60 -3.99 15.03
C THR A 231 7.85 -2.67 15.10
N LEU A 232 6.78 -2.66 15.90
CA LEU A 232 6.02 -1.47 16.21
C LEU A 232 6.33 -1.06 17.65
N LEU A 233 6.91 0.12 17.83
CA LEU A 233 7.16 0.69 19.14
C LEU A 233 5.91 1.44 19.61
N MET A 234 5.35 0.97 20.72
CA MET A 234 4.15 1.52 21.33
C MET A 234 4.50 2.71 22.21
N GLU A 235 4.10 3.88 21.76
CA GLU A 235 4.34 5.14 22.45
C GLU A 235 3.24 6.15 22.11
N PRO A 236 2.73 6.94 23.10
CA PRO A 236 1.61 7.83 22.87
C PRO A 236 1.85 8.89 21.78
N VAL A 237 3.04 9.46 21.72
CA VAL A 237 3.37 10.57 20.81
C VAL A 237 4.22 10.12 19.64
N HIS A 238 5.37 9.47 19.91
CA HIS A 238 6.38 9.16 18.90
C HIS A 238 6.40 7.67 18.54
N TYR A 239 5.22 7.03 18.43
CA TYR A 239 5.17 5.65 17.99
C TYR A 239 5.94 5.45 16.69
N THR A 240 6.65 4.33 16.59
CA THR A 240 7.57 4.08 15.49
C THR A 240 7.35 2.70 14.91
N ILE A 241 7.30 2.60 13.58
CA ILE A 241 7.28 1.34 12.84
C ILE A 241 8.67 1.12 12.27
N ILE A 242 9.28 0.00 12.56
CA ILE A 242 10.59 -0.43 12.06
C ILE A 242 10.37 -1.65 11.18
N THR A 243 10.66 -1.56 9.90
CA THR A 243 10.42 -2.65 8.93
C THR A 243 11.71 -2.95 8.16
N PRO A 244 12.17 -4.20 8.08
CA PRO A 244 13.33 -4.52 7.27
C PRO A 244 12.98 -4.42 5.77
N LEU A 245 13.85 -3.77 4.99
CA LEU A 245 13.76 -3.67 3.52
C LEU A 245 14.71 -4.65 2.82
N THR A 246 15.65 -5.22 3.56
CA THR A 246 16.48 -6.38 3.16
C THR A 246 16.50 -7.36 4.33
N PRO A 247 16.74 -8.67 4.09
CA PRO A 247 16.78 -9.66 5.17
C PRO A 247 17.75 -9.25 6.27
N PRO A 248 17.33 -9.16 7.54
CA PRO A 248 18.21 -8.75 8.62
C PRO A 248 19.15 -9.90 9.03
N VAL A 249 20.45 -9.67 8.92
CA VAL A 249 21.51 -10.60 9.32
C VAL A 249 22.33 -9.99 10.45
N LYS A 250 22.52 -10.73 11.55
CA LYS A 250 23.30 -10.26 12.70
C LYS A 250 24.73 -9.94 12.28
N GLY A 251 25.22 -8.77 12.67
CA GLY A 251 26.57 -8.29 12.38
C GLY A 251 26.70 -7.57 11.02
N GLU A 252 25.72 -7.71 10.13
CA GLU A 252 25.71 -7.07 8.82
C GLU A 252 24.92 -5.78 8.81
N VAL A 253 25.11 -4.98 7.75
CA VAL A 253 24.34 -3.77 7.51
C VAL A 253 23.08 -4.12 6.76
N THR A 254 21.93 -3.77 7.30
CA THR A 254 20.61 -4.00 6.71
C THR A 254 19.95 -2.67 6.37
N LYS A 255 19.19 -2.64 5.29
CA LYS A 255 18.32 -1.52 4.95
C LYS A 255 17.00 -1.64 5.71
N TRP A 256 16.66 -0.61 6.44
CA TRP A 256 15.44 -0.53 7.25
C TRP A 256 14.57 0.63 6.82
N ARG A 257 13.27 0.49 6.99
CA ARG A 257 12.34 1.61 7.03
C ARG A 257 11.98 1.92 8.46
N LEU A 258 12.27 3.14 8.89
CA LEU A 258 11.74 3.69 10.13
C LEU A 258 10.68 4.73 9.79
N THR A 259 9.48 4.53 10.32
CA THR A 259 8.36 5.47 10.19
C THR A 259 7.94 5.88 11.58
N PHE A 260 8.09 7.15 11.92
CA PHE A 260 7.81 7.66 13.27
C PHE A 260 6.87 8.87 13.23
N ALA A 261 6.07 8.99 14.30
CA ALA A 261 5.13 10.08 14.45
C ALA A 261 5.83 11.35 14.97
N VAL A 262 5.43 12.47 14.43
CA VAL A 262 5.84 13.81 14.86
C VAL A 262 4.81 14.32 15.85
N ASP A 263 5.28 14.89 16.99
CA ASP A 263 4.40 15.55 17.96
C ASP A 263 3.61 16.66 17.26
N PRO A 264 2.26 16.67 17.36
CA PRO A 264 1.43 17.75 16.83
C PRO A 264 1.84 19.16 17.35
N GLU A 265 2.39 19.26 18.56
CA GLU A 265 2.88 20.53 19.10
C GLU A 265 4.13 21.01 18.34
N GLU A 266 5.02 20.12 17.96
CA GLU A 266 6.19 20.48 17.14
C GLU A 266 5.81 20.96 15.73
N LEU A 267 4.68 20.47 15.18
CA LEU A 267 4.18 20.92 13.88
C LEU A 267 3.74 22.38 13.84
N LYS A 268 3.52 23.02 15.01
CA LYS A 268 3.19 24.43 15.12
C LYS A 268 4.40 25.36 14.87
N THR A 269 5.60 24.85 15.06
CA THR A 269 6.84 25.64 15.04
C THR A 269 7.88 25.19 14.02
N LYS A 270 7.84 23.91 13.62
CA LYS A 270 8.82 23.31 12.70
C LYS A 270 8.33 23.30 11.27
N THR A 271 9.19 23.69 10.35
CA THR A 271 8.96 23.54 8.90
C THR A 271 9.23 22.10 8.45
N GLU A 272 8.82 21.74 7.25
CA GLU A 272 9.14 20.42 6.65
C GLU A 272 10.66 20.22 6.54
N LYS A 273 11.42 21.29 6.25
CA LYS A 273 12.88 21.24 6.19
C LYS A 273 13.49 20.89 7.56
N ASP A 274 12.95 21.45 8.65
CA ASP A 274 13.40 21.15 10.00
C ASP A 274 13.12 19.70 10.37
N LEU A 275 11.93 19.20 10.03
CA LEU A 275 11.50 17.81 10.28
C LEU A 275 12.34 16.77 9.50
N LEU A 276 12.84 17.14 8.32
CA LEU A 276 13.69 16.28 7.48
C LEU A 276 15.18 16.52 7.70
N SER A 277 15.56 17.38 8.66
CA SER A 277 16.97 17.58 9.02
C SER A 277 17.55 16.31 9.66
N GLU A 278 18.84 16.06 9.41
CA GLU A 278 19.55 14.92 10.01
C GLU A 278 19.51 14.96 11.53
N GLU A 279 19.63 16.17 12.13
CA GLU A 279 19.53 16.36 13.56
C GLU A 279 18.18 15.91 14.13
N TYR A 280 17.07 16.24 13.45
CA TYR A 280 15.75 15.84 13.90
C TYR A 280 15.53 14.33 13.77
N ILE A 281 15.89 13.75 12.62
CA ILE A 281 15.79 12.31 12.36
C ILE A 281 16.68 11.51 13.32
N SER A 282 17.92 11.97 13.56
CA SER A 282 18.85 11.32 14.48
C SER A 282 18.28 11.16 15.90
N ARG A 283 17.61 12.18 16.43
CA ARG A 283 16.96 12.10 17.75
C ARG A 283 15.92 10.97 17.82
N HIS A 284 15.17 10.76 16.75
CA HIS A 284 14.20 9.66 16.67
C HIS A 284 14.90 8.29 16.56
N TYR A 285 15.99 8.18 15.82
CA TYR A 285 16.77 6.94 15.77
C TYR A 285 17.38 6.59 17.11
N GLU A 286 17.97 7.59 17.80
CA GLU A 286 18.49 7.42 19.15
C GLU A 286 17.42 6.96 20.15
N ARG A 287 16.16 7.36 19.95
CA ARG A 287 15.02 6.93 20.76
C ARG A 287 14.56 5.52 20.41
N ALA A 288 14.45 5.20 19.14
CA ALA A 288 13.75 4.01 18.63
C ALA A 288 14.64 2.78 18.45
N TRP A 289 15.96 2.95 18.25
CA TRP A 289 16.84 1.84 17.92
C TRP A 289 17.56 1.30 19.17
N ALA A 290 17.53 -0.04 19.33
CA ALA A 290 18.31 -0.74 20.35
C ALA A 290 19.73 -1.08 19.85
N GLY A 291 20.70 -1.16 20.76
CA GLY A 291 22.09 -1.48 20.47
C GLY A 291 23.08 -0.45 21.04
N PRO A 292 24.38 -0.60 20.71
CA PRO A 292 25.43 0.26 21.22
C PRO A 292 25.33 1.70 20.69
N ARG A 293 26.01 2.61 21.36
CA ARG A 293 26.12 4.03 21.00
C ARG A 293 27.58 4.40 20.74
N PRO A 294 27.86 5.39 19.85
CA PRO A 294 26.90 6.10 18.99
C PRO A 294 26.35 5.22 17.87
N LEU A 295 25.12 5.54 17.38
CA LEU A 295 24.56 4.86 16.21
C LEU A 295 25.33 5.27 14.95
N THR A 296 25.69 4.28 14.14
CA THR A 296 26.25 4.51 12.81
C THR A 296 25.19 4.14 11.77
N TYR A 297 24.78 5.12 10.97
CA TYR A 297 23.75 4.94 9.95
C TYR A 297 23.99 5.78 8.71
N LYS A 298 23.30 5.44 7.63
CA LYS A 298 23.24 6.25 6.40
C LYS A 298 21.80 6.33 5.94
N ILE A 299 21.23 7.54 5.90
CA ILE A 299 19.90 7.80 5.38
C ILE A 299 19.98 7.76 3.85
N ASP A 300 19.08 7.00 3.22
CA ASP A 300 18.96 6.86 1.79
C ASP A 300 17.80 7.71 1.23
N ARG A 301 16.67 7.71 1.95
CA ARG A 301 15.46 8.47 1.60
C ARG A 301 14.77 8.97 2.87
N ALA A 302 14.14 10.14 2.77
CA ALA A 302 13.28 10.67 3.83
C ALA A 302 12.11 11.46 3.22
N ALA A 303 10.93 11.32 3.79
CA ALA A 303 9.75 12.10 3.40
C ALA A 303 8.76 12.24 4.55
N THR A 304 8.03 13.35 4.58
CA THR A 304 6.89 13.55 5.48
C THR A 304 5.60 13.15 4.78
N TYR A 305 4.60 12.76 5.54
CA TYR A 305 3.23 12.64 5.03
C TYR A 305 2.18 12.86 6.12
N THR A 306 1.04 13.39 5.69
CA THR A 306 -0.13 13.59 6.53
C THR A 306 -1.00 12.33 6.50
N ILE A 307 -1.54 11.96 7.63
CA ILE A 307 -2.38 10.78 7.77
C ILE A 307 -3.84 11.16 7.59
N HIS A 308 -4.51 10.49 6.68
CA HIS A 308 -5.94 10.68 6.43
C HIS A 308 -6.70 9.38 6.66
N GLN A 309 -7.99 9.52 6.96
CA GLN A 309 -8.96 8.44 7.04
C GLN A 309 -10.17 8.88 6.22
N ARG A 310 -10.25 8.48 4.94
CA ARG A 310 -11.25 8.98 3.99
C ARG A 310 -11.68 7.88 3.05
N LEU A 311 -12.96 7.93 2.64
CA LEU A 311 -13.53 7.05 1.63
C LEU A 311 -14.34 7.87 0.62
N ALA A 312 -14.14 7.64 -0.66
CA ALA A 312 -14.95 8.24 -1.71
C ALA A 312 -16.42 7.82 -1.58
N SER A 313 -17.33 8.76 -1.80
CA SER A 313 -18.78 8.51 -1.71
C SER A 313 -19.27 7.49 -2.72
N ASN A 314 -18.52 7.26 -3.79
CA ASN A 314 -18.75 6.23 -4.79
C ASN A 314 -17.41 5.88 -5.45
N LEU A 315 -17.22 4.64 -5.92
CA LEU A 315 -16.02 4.24 -6.66
C LEU A 315 -16.28 4.14 -8.18
N LYS A 316 -17.47 4.54 -8.63
CA LYS A 316 -17.78 4.61 -10.05
C LYS A 316 -18.63 5.85 -10.39
N ARG A 317 -18.50 6.32 -11.64
CA ARG A 317 -19.45 7.19 -12.32
C ARG A 317 -19.41 6.89 -13.81
N GLY A 318 -20.56 6.47 -14.37
CA GLY A 318 -20.60 5.96 -15.74
C GLY A 318 -19.61 4.80 -15.95
N ARG A 319 -18.69 4.98 -16.89
CA ARG A 319 -17.59 4.04 -17.20
C ARG A 319 -16.24 4.42 -16.57
N CYS A 320 -16.26 5.35 -15.63
CA CYS A 320 -15.09 5.78 -14.88
C CYS A 320 -15.09 5.17 -13.48
N LEU A 321 -13.94 4.63 -13.06
CA LEU A 321 -13.75 3.93 -11.79
C LEU A 321 -12.61 4.56 -10.99
N LEU A 322 -12.66 4.40 -9.68
CA LEU A 322 -11.59 4.80 -8.75
C LEU A 322 -11.01 3.57 -8.07
N ALA A 323 -9.70 3.55 -7.88
CA ALA A 323 -8.99 2.50 -7.14
C ALA A 323 -7.81 3.04 -6.33
N GLY A 324 -7.47 2.36 -5.25
CA GLY A 324 -6.37 2.73 -4.36
C GLY A 324 -6.61 4.05 -3.63
N ASP A 325 -5.55 4.83 -3.40
CA ASP A 325 -5.65 6.11 -2.67
C ASP A 325 -6.61 7.12 -3.33
N ALA A 326 -6.92 6.96 -4.63
CA ALA A 326 -7.96 7.74 -5.30
C ALA A 326 -9.37 7.42 -4.77
N ALA A 327 -9.59 6.19 -4.31
CA ALA A 327 -10.85 5.70 -3.76
C ALA A 327 -10.93 5.86 -2.22
N HIS A 328 -9.86 5.59 -1.51
CA HIS A 328 -9.78 5.66 -0.05
C HIS A 328 -8.36 5.82 0.45
N VAL A 329 -8.21 6.41 1.62
CA VAL A 329 -6.94 6.52 2.35
C VAL A 329 -7.17 6.20 3.81
N ASN A 330 -6.23 5.49 4.43
CA ASN A 330 -6.24 5.16 5.85
C ASN A 330 -4.87 5.39 6.48
N ASN A 331 -4.81 5.41 7.80
CA ASN A 331 -3.55 5.51 8.53
C ASN A 331 -2.68 4.24 8.32
N VAL A 332 -1.38 4.37 8.57
CA VAL A 332 -0.40 3.33 8.28
C VAL A 332 -0.34 2.22 9.33
N ILE A 333 -0.89 2.47 10.53
CA ILE A 333 -0.86 1.49 11.62
C ILE A 333 -1.76 0.30 11.24
N GLY A 334 -1.18 -0.87 11.31
CA GLY A 334 -1.81 -2.10 10.83
C GLY A 334 -1.35 -2.56 9.45
N GLY A 335 -0.66 -1.70 8.65
CA GLY A 335 -0.08 -2.10 7.35
C GLY A 335 -1.10 -2.46 6.26
N LEU A 336 -2.36 -2.01 6.39
CA LEU A 336 -3.47 -2.47 5.54
C LEU A 336 -3.59 -1.71 4.20
N GLY A 337 -3.08 -0.47 4.11
CA GLY A 337 -3.35 0.45 2.99
C GLY A 337 -3.06 -0.18 1.62
N LEU A 338 -1.78 -0.37 1.27
CA LEU A 338 -1.43 -0.91 -0.05
C LEU A 338 -1.86 -2.37 -0.22
N SER A 339 -1.91 -3.16 0.87
CA SER A 339 -2.44 -4.54 0.81
C SER A 339 -3.88 -4.56 0.32
N ASN A 340 -4.75 -3.68 0.86
CA ASN A 340 -6.13 -3.55 0.38
C ASN A 340 -6.18 -3.01 -1.06
N CYS A 341 -5.35 -2.02 -1.40
CA CYS A 341 -5.32 -1.46 -2.75
C CYS A 341 -4.92 -2.50 -3.81
N LEU A 342 -4.02 -3.44 -3.51
CA LEU A 342 -3.71 -4.55 -4.41
C LEU A 342 -4.88 -5.51 -4.57
N MET A 343 -5.61 -5.82 -3.49
CA MET A 343 -6.85 -6.62 -3.59
C MET A 343 -7.96 -5.87 -4.35
N GLU A 344 -7.99 -4.55 -4.25
CA GLU A 344 -8.89 -3.72 -5.05
C GLU A 344 -8.54 -3.76 -6.55
N SER A 345 -7.24 -3.80 -6.89
CA SER A 345 -6.79 -4.03 -8.27
C SER A 345 -7.28 -5.39 -8.82
N VAL A 346 -7.36 -6.42 -7.95
CA VAL A 346 -7.94 -7.72 -8.32
C VAL A 346 -9.42 -7.57 -8.63
N ALA A 347 -10.19 -6.95 -7.72
CA ALA A 347 -11.63 -6.74 -7.90
C ALA A 347 -11.94 -5.92 -9.16
N LEU A 348 -11.21 -4.82 -9.36
CA LEU A 348 -11.33 -3.94 -10.52
C LEU A 348 -11.08 -4.69 -11.84
N SER A 349 -9.94 -5.41 -11.89
CA SER A 349 -9.59 -6.17 -13.10
C SER A 349 -10.59 -7.29 -13.38
N ASP A 350 -11.07 -8.00 -12.36
CA ASP A 350 -12.10 -9.02 -12.51
C ASP A 350 -13.42 -8.43 -13.04
N ALA A 351 -13.85 -7.28 -12.52
CA ALA A 351 -15.04 -6.58 -12.99
C ALA A 351 -14.92 -6.21 -14.48
N LEU A 352 -13.80 -5.60 -14.87
CA LEU A 352 -13.59 -5.21 -16.26
C LEU A 352 -13.42 -6.41 -17.22
N ILE A 353 -12.80 -7.51 -16.77
CA ILE A 353 -12.69 -8.74 -17.55
C ILE A 353 -14.08 -9.36 -17.77
N LEU A 354 -14.92 -9.45 -16.74
CA LEU A 354 -16.30 -9.93 -16.83
C LEU A 354 -17.10 -9.14 -17.90
N ILE A 355 -16.91 -7.82 -17.95
CA ILE A 355 -17.59 -6.97 -18.93
C ILE A 355 -16.98 -7.13 -20.32
N LEU A 356 -15.68 -6.93 -20.46
CA LEU A 356 -14.99 -6.82 -21.75
C LEU A 356 -14.78 -8.15 -22.46
N LYS A 357 -14.68 -9.27 -21.71
CA LYS A 357 -14.36 -10.59 -22.27
C LYS A 357 -15.49 -11.60 -22.10
N GLU A 358 -16.31 -11.44 -21.08
CA GLU A 358 -17.39 -12.38 -20.77
C GLU A 358 -18.79 -11.80 -21.09
N GLY A 359 -18.86 -10.53 -21.54
CA GLY A 359 -20.11 -9.89 -21.99
C GLY A 359 -21.12 -9.60 -20.88
N LYS A 360 -20.66 -9.55 -19.62
CA LYS A 360 -21.53 -9.20 -18.49
C LYS A 360 -21.98 -7.74 -18.56
N PRO A 361 -23.19 -7.41 -18.04
CA PRO A 361 -23.75 -6.07 -18.12
C PRO A 361 -22.89 -5.06 -17.30
N VAL A 362 -22.62 -3.89 -17.91
CA VAL A 362 -21.68 -2.89 -17.38
C VAL A 362 -22.11 -2.37 -16.01
N ASP A 363 -23.32 -1.77 -15.94
CA ASP A 363 -23.73 -1.04 -14.74
C ASP A 363 -23.87 -1.93 -13.49
N PRO A 364 -24.51 -3.11 -13.57
CA PRO A 364 -24.57 -4.04 -12.43
C PRO A 364 -23.19 -4.46 -11.92
N VAL A 365 -22.27 -4.84 -12.80
CA VAL A 365 -20.93 -5.32 -12.41
C VAL A 365 -20.10 -4.19 -11.79
N LEU A 366 -20.15 -2.98 -12.36
CA LEU A 366 -19.44 -1.84 -11.80
C LEU A 366 -20.05 -1.38 -10.47
N THR A 367 -21.35 -1.53 -10.27
CA THR A 367 -22.02 -1.27 -8.98
C THR A 367 -21.54 -2.27 -7.93
N MET A 368 -21.48 -3.56 -8.26
CA MET A 368 -20.94 -4.59 -7.37
C MET A 368 -19.51 -4.26 -6.94
N TYR A 369 -18.65 -3.87 -7.89
CA TYR A 369 -17.27 -3.41 -7.56
C TYR A 369 -17.27 -2.26 -6.56
N SER A 370 -18.01 -1.20 -6.86
CA SER A 370 -18.08 -0.02 -6.00
C SER A 370 -18.57 -0.36 -4.60
N ASP A 371 -19.65 -1.14 -4.50
CA ASP A 371 -20.27 -1.44 -3.20
C ASP A 371 -19.43 -2.41 -2.37
N GLU A 372 -18.92 -3.48 -2.99
CA GLU A 372 -18.04 -4.44 -2.31
C GLU A 372 -16.79 -3.75 -1.74
N ARG A 373 -16.06 -2.96 -2.56
CA ARG A 373 -14.81 -2.35 -2.10
C ARG A 373 -15.04 -1.27 -1.04
N ARG A 374 -16.15 -0.54 -1.13
CA ARG A 374 -16.55 0.40 -0.08
C ARG A 374 -16.93 -0.32 1.22
N GLN A 375 -17.64 -1.45 1.15
CA GLN A 375 -17.96 -2.28 2.32
C GLN A 375 -16.69 -2.81 2.98
N VAL A 376 -15.74 -3.34 2.22
CA VAL A 376 -14.45 -3.80 2.76
C VAL A 376 -13.73 -2.67 3.49
N PHE A 377 -13.71 -1.47 2.91
CA PHE A 377 -13.10 -0.32 3.59
C PHE A 377 -13.84 0.04 4.89
N GLN A 378 -15.16 0.20 4.84
CA GLN A 378 -15.96 0.67 5.97
C GLN A 378 -16.02 -0.33 7.14
N PHE A 379 -16.11 -1.63 6.84
CA PHE A 379 -16.32 -2.66 7.87
C PHE A 379 -15.04 -3.37 8.30
N PHE A 380 -13.96 -3.21 7.57
CA PHE A 380 -12.70 -3.88 7.89
C PHE A 380 -11.50 -2.92 7.94
N ILE A 381 -11.14 -2.25 6.83
CA ILE A 381 -9.90 -1.48 6.76
C ILE A 381 -9.90 -0.28 7.72
N ASP A 382 -10.96 0.52 7.68
CA ASP A 382 -11.09 1.71 8.53
C ASP A 382 -11.13 1.35 10.02
N PRO A 383 -12.01 0.48 10.52
CA PRO A 383 -12.03 0.16 11.94
C PRO A 383 -10.75 -0.52 12.41
N VAL A 384 -10.19 -1.48 11.67
CA VAL A 384 -8.97 -2.17 12.09
C VAL A 384 -7.78 -1.22 12.17
N SER A 385 -7.59 -0.35 11.16
CA SER A 385 -6.49 0.61 11.16
C SER A 385 -6.66 1.68 12.25
N SER A 386 -7.86 2.20 12.44
CA SER A 386 -8.17 3.24 13.45
C SER A 386 -7.97 2.72 14.87
N TRP A 387 -8.53 1.53 15.19
CA TRP A 387 -8.34 0.92 16.51
C TRP A 387 -6.90 0.51 16.79
N SER A 388 -6.18 0.00 15.79
CA SER A 388 -4.76 -0.32 15.95
C SER A 388 -3.94 0.92 16.32
N LYS A 389 -4.21 2.05 15.65
CA LYS A 389 -3.58 3.34 15.95
C LYS A 389 -3.91 3.81 17.38
N LEU A 390 -5.18 3.82 17.75
CA LEU A 390 -5.63 4.27 19.08
C LEU A 390 -5.00 3.42 20.20
N ARG A 391 -4.90 2.09 20.04
CA ARG A 391 -4.22 1.22 21.01
C ARG A 391 -2.75 1.56 21.20
N ILE A 392 -2.04 1.78 20.09
CA ILE A 392 -0.62 2.15 20.16
C ILE A 392 -0.42 3.49 20.88
N GLN A 393 -1.31 4.45 20.65
CA GLN A 393 -1.28 5.76 21.31
C GLN A 393 -1.74 5.71 22.77
N ALA A 394 -2.68 4.84 23.13
CA ALA A 394 -3.12 4.66 24.52
C ALA A 394 -1.98 4.13 25.40
N GLY A 395 -1.05 3.34 24.85
CA GLY A 395 0.10 2.84 25.58
C GLY A 395 -0.23 1.76 26.62
N GLU A 396 -1.44 1.20 26.59
CA GLU A 396 -1.89 0.17 27.53
C GLU A 396 -1.27 -1.18 27.20
N GLN A 397 -0.39 -1.68 28.10
CA GLN A 397 0.34 -2.93 27.87
C GLN A 397 -0.52 -4.17 28.03
N ASP A 398 -1.63 -4.09 28.76
CA ASP A 398 -2.55 -5.21 29.05
C ASP A 398 -3.82 -5.15 28.16
N ASP A 399 -3.71 -4.61 26.94
CA ASP A 399 -4.81 -4.64 25.98
C ASP A 399 -5.09 -6.10 25.54
N TRP A 400 -6.38 -6.46 25.52
CA TRP A 400 -6.84 -7.79 25.13
C TRP A 400 -6.35 -8.22 23.75
N PHE A 401 -6.20 -7.26 22.82
CA PHE A 401 -5.77 -7.54 21.46
C PHE A 401 -4.31 -7.96 21.39
N PHE A 402 -3.42 -7.37 22.18
CA PHE A 402 -2.02 -7.79 22.24
C PHE A 402 -1.88 -9.19 22.83
N ARG A 403 -2.70 -9.53 23.84
CA ARG A 403 -2.76 -10.91 24.36
C ARG A 403 -3.28 -11.88 23.29
N CYS A 404 -4.34 -11.49 22.57
CA CYS A 404 -4.89 -12.28 21.46
C CYS A 404 -3.82 -12.59 20.38
N LEU A 405 -3.05 -11.60 19.96
CA LEU A 405 -1.99 -11.80 18.96
C LEU A 405 -0.88 -12.76 19.43
N SER A 406 -0.62 -12.80 20.74
CA SER A 406 0.45 -13.61 21.33
C SER A 406 0.02 -15.03 21.68
N ASP A 407 -1.29 -15.33 21.72
CA ASP A 407 -1.85 -16.64 22.04
C ASP A 407 -2.54 -17.28 20.84
N THR A 408 -1.77 -18.03 20.07
CA THR A 408 -2.26 -18.72 18.86
C THR A 408 -3.29 -19.82 19.14
N SER A 409 -3.42 -20.26 20.39
CA SER A 409 -4.39 -21.28 20.79
C SER A 409 -5.77 -20.68 21.12
N SER A 410 -5.86 -19.36 21.26
CA SER A 410 -7.10 -18.70 21.67
C SER A 410 -8.14 -18.67 20.54
N PRO A 411 -9.43 -18.84 20.87
CA PRO A 411 -10.52 -18.64 19.90
C PRO A 411 -10.54 -17.22 19.30
N SER A 412 -10.05 -16.23 20.03
CA SER A 412 -9.93 -14.85 19.56
C SER A 412 -8.89 -14.71 18.46
N PHE A 413 -7.74 -15.39 18.58
CA PHE A 413 -6.73 -15.44 17.53
C PHE A 413 -7.27 -16.13 16.27
N ALA A 414 -7.93 -17.27 16.41
CA ALA A 414 -8.55 -17.97 15.29
C ALA A 414 -9.55 -17.09 14.53
N ARG A 415 -10.40 -16.35 15.24
CA ARG A 415 -11.34 -15.38 14.63
C ARG A 415 -10.62 -14.24 13.93
N TRP A 416 -9.55 -13.73 14.53
CA TRP A 416 -8.78 -12.65 13.91
C TRP A 416 -8.12 -13.12 12.60
N VAL A 417 -7.54 -14.33 12.59
CA VAL A 417 -6.98 -14.94 11.37
C VAL A 417 -8.07 -15.13 10.31
N ASP A 418 -9.22 -15.69 10.66
CA ASP A 418 -10.36 -15.88 9.74
C ASP A 418 -10.82 -14.54 9.13
N MET A 419 -10.92 -13.50 9.93
CA MET A 419 -11.25 -12.15 9.46
C MET A 419 -10.19 -11.61 8.49
N MET A 420 -8.90 -11.78 8.82
CA MET A 420 -7.79 -11.35 7.98
C MET A 420 -7.69 -12.14 6.67
N GLU A 421 -8.20 -13.37 6.62
CA GLU A 421 -8.20 -14.18 5.41
C GLU A 421 -9.40 -13.95 4.52
N ASN A 422 -10.58 -13.78 5.10
CA ASN A 422 -11.84 -13.91 4.38
C ASN A 422 -12.56 -12.57 4.14
N PHE A 423 -12.17 -11.49 4.82
CA PHE A 423 -12.92 -10.24 4.73
C PHE A 423 -12.53 -9.35 3.56
N TRP A 424 -11.29 -9.31 3.15
CA TRP A 424 -10.84 -8.41 2.09
C TRP A 424 -10.58 -9.03 0.69
N PRO A 425 -10.53 -10.37 0.48
CA PRO A 425 -10.56 -10.92 -0.86
C PRO A 425 -11.82 -10.50 -1.62
N THR A 426 -11.69 -10.31 -2.91
CA THR A 426 -12.85 -9.96 -3.74
C THR A 426 -13.75 -11.16 -4.02
N ARG A 427 -15.05 -10.91 -4.09
CA ARG A 427 -16.10 -11.87 -4.48
C ARG A 427 -16.79 -11.49 -5.79
N ILE A 428 -16.26 -10.54 -6.55
CA ILE A 428 -16.88 -10.01 -7.76
C ILE A 428 -17.26 -11.12 -8.74
N ARG A 429 -16.37 -12.09 -9.01
CA ARG A 429 -16.66 -13.21 -9.90
C ARG A 429 -17.77 -14.13 -9.40
N GLU A 430 -17.87 -14.29 -8.08
CA GLU A 430 -18.94 -15.07 -7.46
C GLU A 430 -20.27 -14.33 -7.55
N MET A 431 -20.28 -13.05 -7.17
CA MET A 431 -21.48 -12.20 -7.21
C MET A 431 -22.02 -12.03 -8.64
N ALA A 432 -21.16 -11.92 -9.63
CA ALA A 432 -21.53 -11.76 -11.03
C ALA A 432 -22.16 -13.03 -11.66
N LYS A 433 -22.21 -14.17 -10.96
CA LYS A 433 -22.99 -15.35 -11.42
C LYS A 433 -24.50 -15.11 -11.36
N ALA A 434 -24.92 -14.18 -10.51
CA ALA A 434 -26.33 -13.84 -10.33
C ALA A 434 -26.85 -12.76 -11.31
N VAL A 435 -25.99 -12.21 -12.16
CA VAL A 435 -26.26 -11.18 -13.18
C VAL A 435 -25.82 -11.72 -14.55
#